data_cad7993b329ab2111696574da00ca25a
#
_entry.id   cad7993b329ab2111696574da00ca25a
#
_cell.length_a   1.000
_cell.length_b   1.000
_cell.length_c   1.000
_cell.angle_alpha   90.00
_cell.angle_beta   90.00
_cell.angle_gamma   90.00
#
_symmetry.space_group_name_H-M   'P 1'
#
loop_
_entity.id
_entity.type
_entity.pdbx_description
1 polymer ?
#
loop_
_entity_poly.entity_id
_entity_poly.type
_entity_poly.pdbx_seq_one_letter_code
_entity_poly.pdbx_strand_id
1 'polypeptide(L)'
;MFSSKQLFERRRARNRAALKRLSSGQPRLSVHRSSKHIYAQVIDDNSGQTLAVASTLEADLKGQGGTSNSTAAAAVGKLVAERAKEKGVEIVVFDRGGYIYHGRVKALAEAALSLIHI
;
A
#
# COMPACT_ATOMS: atom_id res chain seq x y z
N MET A 1 -17.06 -0.06 24.92
CA MET A 1 -17.10 0.03 23.44
C MET A 1 -15.78 0.59 22.93
N PHE A 2 -15.26 0.06 21.83
CA PHE A 2 -14.01 0.55 21.24
C PHE A 2 -14.26 1.80 20.40
N SER A 3 -13.32 2.76 20.46
CA SER A 3 -13.33 3.93 19.58
C SER A 3 -13.00 3.53 18.13
N SER A 4 -13.25 4.45 17.19
CA SER A 4 -12.88 4.22 15.78
C SER A 4 -11.39 3.95 15.60
N LYS A 5 -10.56 4.68 16.35
CA LYS A 5 -9.10 4.47 16.32
C LYS A 5 -8.71 3.09 16.83
N GLN A 6 -9.32 2.66 17.94
CA GLN A 6 -9.06 1.35 18.51
C GLN A 6 -9.49 0.23 17.58
N LEU A 7 -10.65 0.35 16.93
CA LEU A 7 -11.13 -0.63 15.96
C LEU A 7 -10.19 -0.70 14.74
N PHE A 8 -9.72 0.44 14.25
CA PHE A 8 -8.75 0.48 13.15
C PHE A 8 -7.46 -0.25 13.53
N GLU A 9 -6.90 0.03 14.70
CA GLU A 9 -5.66 -0.59 15.16
C GLU A 9 -5.82 -2.09 15.37
N ARG A 10 -6.98 -2.55 15.85
CA ARG A 10 -7.27 -3.98 16.00
C ARG A 10 -7.33 -4.68 14.64
N ARG A 11 -7.98 -4.07 13.65
CA ARG A 11 -8.00 -4.63 12.28
C ARG A 11 -6.59 -4.69 11.69
N ARG A 12 -5.81 -3.63 11.86
CA ARG A 12 -4.44 -3.58 11.37
C ARG A 12 -3.59 -4.70 11.98
N ALA A 13 -3.64 -4.87 13.30
CA ALA A 13 -2.88 -5.90 13.99
C ALA A 13 -3.28 -7.30 13.53
N ARG A 14 -4.58 -7.56 13.38
CA ARG A 14 -5.10 -8.85 12.92
C ARG A 14 -4.66 -9.14 11.49
N ASN A 15 -4.78 -8.16 10.59
CA ASN A 15 -4.39 -8.34 9.21
C ASN A 15 -2.89 -8.59 9.07
N ARG A 16 -2.06 -7.86 9.82
CA ARG A 16 -0.60 -8.04 9.81
C ARG A 16 -0.18 -9.39 10.37
N ALA A 17 -0.84 -9.86 11.42
CA ALA A 17 -0.57 -11.18 11.97
C ALA A 17 -0.89 -12.29 10.97
N ALA A 18 -2.02 -12.17 10.26
CA ALA A 18 -2.38 -13.11 9.20
C ALA A 18 -1.38 -13.10 8.05
N LEU A 19 -0.97 -11.91 7.59
CA LEU A 19 0.02 -11.76 6.52
C LEU A 19 1.37 -12.36 6.91
N LYS A 20 1.82 -12.14 8.13
CA LYS A 20 3.08 -12.70 8.62
C LYS A 20 3.08 -14.22 8.56
N ARG A 21 1.94 -14.87 8.87
CA ARG A 21 1.81 -16.33 8.78
C ARG A 21 1.80 -16.83 7.35
N LEU A 22 1.21 -16.06 6.42
CA LEU A 22 0.91 -16.51 5.07
C LEU A 22 1.92 -16.04 4.02
N SER A 23 2.74 -15.04 4.33
CA SER A 23 3.59 -14.38 3.35
C SER A 23 4.81 -15.17 2.89
N SER A 24 5.22 -16.16 3.64
CA SER A 24 6.43 -16.95 3.32
C SER A 24 7.69 -16.09 3.09
N GLY A 25 7.80 -14.98 3.80
CA GLY A 25 8.95 -14.08 3.70
C GLY A 25 8.90 -13.08 2.55
N GLN A 26 7.79 -13.00 1.83
CA GLN A 26 7.65 -12.03 0.73
C GLN A 26 7.56 -10.59 1.25
N PRO A 27 8.06 -9.59 0.45
CA PRO A 27 7.87 -8.19 0.80
C PRO A 27 6.39 -7.82 0.92
N ARG A 28 6.13 -6.80 1.71
CA ARG A 28 4.78 -6.34 2.03
C ARG A 28 4.52 -4.99 1.36
N LEU A 29 3.43 -4.90 0.58
CA LEU A 29 2.94 -3.63 0.05
C LEU A 29 2.02 -3.01 1.09
N SER A 30 2.51 -1.99 1.78
CA SER A 30 1.78 -1.31 2.86
C SER A 30 1.17 -0.02 2.36
N VAL A 31 -0.08 0.24 2.75
CA VAL A 31 -0.82 1.45 2.38
C VAL A 31 -1.11 2.28 3.61
N HIS A 32 -0.90 3.58 3.50
CA HIS A 32 -1.32 4.56 4.49
C HIS A 32 -2.06 5.69 3.77
N ARG A 33 -3.17 6.14 4.34
CA ARG A 33 -3.91 7.27 3.77
C ARG A 33 -4.23 8.32 4.83
N SER A 34 -4.22 9.58 4.41
CA SER A 34 -4.77 10.68 5.17
C SER A 34 -5.98 11.24 4.41
N SER A 35 -6.58 12.31 4.92
CA SER A 35 -7.72 12.94 4.24
C SER A 35 -7.37 13.49 2.85
N LYS A 36 -6.12 13.91 2.64
CA LYS A 36 -5.67 14.57 1.41
C LYS A 36 -4.73 13.73 0.54
N HIS A 37 -4.06 12.75 1.12
CA HIS A 37 -3.01 12.01 0.42
C HIS A 37 -3.10 10.51 0.67
N ILE A 38 -2.49 9.74 -0.21
CA ILE A 38 -2.32 8.31 -0.04
C ILE A 38 -0.84 7.97 -0.29
N TYR A 39 -0.34 7.00 0.48
CA TYR A 39 1.06 6.58 0.49
C TYR A 39 1.13 5.07 0.33
N ALA A 40 2.13 4.60 -0.39
CA ALA A 40 2.40 3.18 -0.53
C ALA A 40 3.89 2.90 -0.34
N GLN A 41 4.20 1.79 0.33
CA GLN A 41 5.57 1.35 0.57
C GLN A 41 5.66 -0.15 0.33
N VAL A 42 6.75 -0.60 -0.28
CA VAL A 42 7.10 -2.02 -0.33
C VAL A 42 8.20 -2.24 0.71
N ILE A 43 7.91 -3.05 1.71
CA ILE A 43 8.75 -3.25 2.87
C ILE A 43 9.20 -4.71 2.95
N ASP A 44 10.51 -4.92 3.11
CA ASP A 44 11.06 -6.24 3.42
C ASP A 44 11.22 -6.36 4.93
N ASP A 45 10.32 -7.10 5.57
CA ASP A 45 10.33 -7.29 7.03
C ASP A 45 11.53 -8.11 7.50
N ASN A 46 12.11 -8.95 6.64
CA ASN A 46 13.28 -9.76 7.00
C ASN A 46 14.54 -8.91 7.19
N SER A 47 14.73 -7.89 6.35
CA SER A 47 15.86 -6.97 6.45
C SER A 47 15.51 -5.66 7.14
N GLY A 48 14.24 -5.38 7.34
CA GLY A 48 13.77 -4.11 7.90
C GLY A 48 13.91 -2.93 6.94
N GLN A 49 14.05 -3.19 5.65
CA GLN A 49 14.26 -2.14 4.64
C GLN A 49 13.00 -1.83 3.87
N THR A 50 12.82 -0.55 3.53
CA THR A 50 11.80 -0.11 2.58
C THR A 50 12.41 -0.13 1.19
N LEU A 51 11.89 -0.99 0.32
CA LEU A 51 12.43 -1.21 -1.02
C LEU A 51 11.92 -0.20 -2.05
N ALA A 52 10.68 0.25 -1.89
CA ALA A 52 10.06 1.22 -2.78
C ALA A 52 9.03 2.06 -2.03
N VAL A 53 8.88 3.31 -2.45
CA VAL A 53 7.93 4.27 -1.85
C VAL A 53 7.29 5.08 -2.96
N ALA A 54 6.01 5.39 -2.82
CA ALA A 54 5.32 6.35 -3.68
C ALA A 54 4.21 7.03 -2.90
N SER A 55 3.91 8.27 -3.24
CA SER A 55 2.81 9.01 -2.61
C SER A 55 2.26 10.08 -3.55
N THR A 56 1.06 10.55 -3.24
CA THR A 56 0.44 11.66 -3.96
C THR A 56 1.12 13.01 -3.67
N LEU A 57 2.04 13.06 -2.73
CA LEU A 57 2.86 14.25 -2.47
C LEU A 57 3.90 14.51 -3.56
N GLU A 58 4.23 13.51 -4.37
CA GLU A 58 5.26 13.63 -5.39
C GLU A 58 4.83 14.55 -6.52
N ALA A 59 5.77 15.34 -7.03
CA ALA A 59 5.49 16.31 -8.08
C ALA A 59 4.88 15.69 -9.34
N ASP A 60 5.30 14.49 -9.68
CA ASP A 60 4.79 13.77 -10.86
C ASP A 60 3.29 13.45 -10.77
N LEU A 61 2.75 13.39 -9.55
CA LEU A 61 1.35 13.03 -9.32
C LEU A 61 0.48 14.22 -8.95
N LYS A 62 1.06 15.33 -8.52
CA LYS A 62 0.31 16.48 -8.01
C LYS A 62 -0.58 17.19 -9.01
N GLY A 63 -0.36 17.08 -10.27
CA GLY A 63 -1.14 17.77 -11.30
C GLY A 63 -2.28 16.95 -11.89
N GLN A 64 -2.58 15.79 -11.35
CA GLN A 64 -3.46 14.81 -12.00
C GLN A 64 -4.89 14.76 -11.42
N GLY A 65 -5.49 15.92 -11.18
CA GLY A 65 -6.91 15.97 -10.87
C GLY A 65 -7.30 15.65 -9.43
N GLY A 66 -6.39 15.81 -8.50
CA GLY A 66 -6.65 15.58 -7.08
C GLY A 66 -5.64 14.62 -6.48
N THR A 67 -5.51 14.66 -5.15
CA THR A 67 -4.50 13.90 -4.43
C THR A 67 -5.07 12.81 -3.52
N SER A 68 -6.39 12.73 -3.42
CA SER A 68 -7.04 11.83 -2.48
C SER A 68 -8.13 10.95 -3.09
N ASN A 69 -8.31 10.98 -4.42
CA ASN A 69 -9.32 10.17 -5.09
C ASN A 69 -8.75 8.85 -5.59
N SER A 70 -9.63 8.01 -6.16
CA SER A 70 -9.23 6.69 -6.67
C SER A 70 -8.25 6.77 -7.84
N THR A 71 -8.34 7.82 -8.67
CA THR A 71 -7.40 8.02 -9.77
C THR A 71 -6.00 8.27 -9.25
N ALA A 72 -5.86 9.13 -8.24
CA ALA A 72 -4.57 9.39 -7.60
C ALA A 72 -4.02 8.14 -6.93
N ALA A 73 -4.88 7.37 -6.26
CA ALA A 73 -4.47 6.11 -5.63
C ALA A 73 -3.97 5.10 -6.66
N ALA A 74 -4.63 4.99 -7.81
CA ALA A 74 -4.19 4.11 -8.88
C ALA A 74 -2.82 4.53 -9.41
N ALA A 75 -2.57 5.83 -9.57
CA ALA A 75 -1.28 6.35 -9.99
C ALA A 75 -0.16 6.00 -8.98
N VAL A 76 -0.45 6.12 -7.69
CA VAL A 76 0.49 5.73 -6.63
C VAL A 76 0.78 4.22 -6.69
N GLY A 77 -0.24 3.40 -6.87
CA GLY A 77 -0.08 1.95 -6.98
C GLY A 77 0.81 1.55 -8.14
N LYS A 78 0.59 2.15 -9.30
CA LYS A 78 1.41 1.92 -10.47
C LYS A 78 2.87 2.35 -10.25
N LEU A 79 3.07 3.53 -9.66
CA LEU A 79 4.39 4.07 -9.43
C LEU A 79 5.20 3.25 -8.43
N VAL A 80 4.58 2.84 -7.30
CA VAL A 80 5.28 2.03 -6.32
C VAL A 80 5.63 0.65 -6.88
N ALA A 81 4.77 0.08 -7.71
CA ALA A 81 5.02 -1.20 -8.36
C ALA A 81 6.18 -1.10 -9.36
N GLU A 82 6.24 -0.04 -10.15
CA GLU A 82 7.36 0.21 -11.06
C GLU A 82 8.67 0.31 -10.31
N ARG A 83 8.69 1.05 -9.20
CA ARG A 83 9.88 1.22 -8.37
C ARG A 83 10.31 -0.07 -7.68
N ALA A 84 9.34 -0.87 -7.22
CA ALA A 84 9.62 -2.17 -6.63
C ALA A 84 10.22 -3.13 -7.67
N LYS A 85 9.68 -3.11 -8.87
CA LYS A 85 10.17 -3.93 -9.98
C LYS A 85 11.61 -3.59 -10.35
N GLU A 86 11.98 -2.31 -10.30
CA GLU A 86 13.36 -1.86 -10.50
C GLU A 86 14.32 -2.41 -9.44
N LYS A 87 13.81 -2.73 -8.25
CA LYS A 87 14.58 -3.35 -7.17
C LYS A 87 14.55 -4.88 -7.22
N GLY A 88 13.98 -5.46 -8.27
CA GLY A 88 13.91 -6.90 -8.43
C GLY A 88 12.75 -7.58 -7.70
N VAL A 89 11.79 -6.81 -7.21
CA VAL A 89 10.62 -7.36 -6.53
C VAL A 89 9.58 -7.78 -7.57
N GLU A 90 9.17 -9.05 -7.53
CA GLU A 90 8.17 -9.59 -8.46
C GLU A 90 6.86 -9.94 -7.77
N ILE A 91 6.91 -10.28 -6.49
CA ILE A 91 5.76 -10.72 -5.70
C ILE A 91 5.75 -9.97 -4.37
N VAL A 92 4.57 -9.49 -3.98
CA VAL A 92 4.37 -8.85 -2.67
C VAL A 92 3.08 -9.39 -2.05
N VAL A 93 2.97 -9.30 -0.72
CA VAL A 93 1.70 -9.49 -0.03
C VAL A 93 1.09 -8.12 0.24
N PHE A 94 -0.21 -7.97 0.03
CA PHE A 94 -0.87 -6.69 0.21
C PHE A 94 -1.29 -6.48 1.67
N ASP A 95 -0.71 -5.46 2.30
CA ASP A 95 -1.06 -5.06 3.67
C ASP A 95 -1.89 -3.78 3.61
N ARG A 96 -3.21 -3.93 3.69
CA ARG A 96 -4.12 -2.79 3.75
C ARG A 96 -4.16 -2.13 5.14
N GLY A 97 -3.43 -2.67 6.12
CA GLY A 97 -3.44 -2.19 7.49
C GLY A 97 -4.82 -2.38 8.12
N GLY A 98 -5.37 -1.32 8.69
CA GLY A 98 -6.73 -1.33 9.22
C GLY A 98 -7.79 -0.81 8.25
N TYR A 99 -7.40 -0.46 7.02
CA TYR A 99 -8.34 0.08 6.02
C TYR A 99 -9.19 -1.02 5.41
N ILE A 100 -10.42 -0.66 5.03
CA ILE A 100 -11.31 -1.57 4.31
C ILE A 100 -10.86 -1.61 2.84
N TYR A 101 -10.85 -2.80 2.25
CA TYR A 101 -10.48 -2.99 0.85
C TYR A 101 -11.59 -2.46 -0.06
N HIS A 102 -11.58 -1.13 -0.28
CA HIS A 102 -12.59 -0.43 -1.04
C HIS A 102 -12.05 0.93 -1.49
N GLY A 103 -12.64 1.51 -2.53
CA GLY A 103 -12.32 2.85 -3.00
C GLY A 103 -10.85 3.02 -3.32
N ARG A 104 -10.18 3.96 -2.66
CA ARG A 104 -8.77 4.30 -2.90
C ARG A 104 -7.82 3.13 -2.65
N VAL A 105 -8.06 2.38 -1.60
CA VAL A 105 -7.19 1.23 -1.25
C VAL A 105 -7.28 0.16 -2.34
N LYS A 106 -8.49 -0.13 -2.80
CA LYS A 106 -8.71 -1.09 -3.88
C LYS A 106 -8.09 -0.60 -5.20
N ALA A 107 -8.26 0.68 -5.54
CA ALA A 107 -7.71 1.25 -6.77
C ALA A 107 -6.17 1.16 -6.79
N LEU A 108 -5.53 1.44 -5.66
CA LEU A 108 -4.08 1.33 -5.53
C LEU A 108 -3.63 -0.12 -5.73
N ALA A 109 -4.27 -1.07 -5.07
CA ALA A 109 -3.91 -2.47 -5.15
C ALA A 109 -4.09 -3.02 -6.58
N GLU A 110 -5.19 -2.70 -7.25
CA GLU A 110 -5.44 -3.16 -8.61
C GLU A 110 -4.44 -2.58 -9.60
N ALA A 111 -4.06 -1.32 -9.45
CA ALA A 111 -3.05 -0.70 -10.30
C ALA A 111 -1.67 -1.33 -10.10
N ALA A 112 -1.31 -1.62 -8.85
CA ALA A 112 -0.05 -2.30 -8.54
C ALA A 112 -0.03 -3.73 -9.10
N LEU A 113 -1.17 -4.44 -9.04
CA LEU A 113 -1.29 -5.81 -9.54
C LEU A 113 -0.99 -5.91 -11.05
N SER A 114 -1.17 -4.84 -11.79
CA SER A 114 -0.87 -4.84 -13.23
C SER A 114 0.61 -5.02 -13.53
N LEU A 115 1.50 -4.77 -12.56
CA LEU A 115 2.96 -4.81 -12.75
C LEU A 115 3.65 -5.85 -11.86
N ILE A 116 3.12 -6.14 -10.69
CA ILE A 116 3.68 -7.13 -9.75
C ILE A 116 2.58 -8.04 -9.25
N HIS A 117 2.94 -9.25 -8.84
CA HIS A 117 1.98 -10.18 -8.25
C HIS A 117 1.68 -9.83 -6.80
N ILE A 118 0.42 -9.94 -6.46
CA ILE A 118 -0.05 -9.73 -5.09
C ILE A 118 -0.66 -11.02 -4.55
#